data_07852e3f08638ce3c0324e44e987c8a0
#
_entry.id   07852e3f08638ce3c0324e44e987c8a0
#
_cell.length_a   1.000
_cell.length_b   1.000
_cell.length_c   1.000
_cell.angle_alpha   90.00
_cell.angle_beta   90.00
_cell.angle_gamma   90.00
#
_symmetry.space_group_name_H-M   'P 1'
#
loop_
_entity.id
_entity.type
_entity.pdbx_description
1 polymer ?
#
loop_
_entity_poly.entity_id
_entity_poly.type
_entity_poly.pdbx_seq_one_letter_code
_entity_poly.pdbx_strand_id
1 'polypeptide(L)'
;MLEKRTYKFDEMADYLGTRNNQGMRRKLNNYGVVFQEKGRGRAKTFTILSIPDPFPLYCVFDLGIDYRTDFKKLRDFTFFLLRDDDFSGRSQEMMEEYLHNGGYQISRQTIAKYIALYEKMELIATNGEIVYYRVYHEGQFQKHEVITKERYSQAWKVYWDKRRDGANSLLAFNYMYSFLNGVPRKQNKVVKNAFYIDTLNELSEVVAESFLNEEQAESDKDF
;
A
#
# COMPACT_ATOMS: atom_id res chain seq x y z
N MET A 1 -7.42 22.33 4.33
CA MET A 1 -8.06 21.01 4.66
C MET A 1 -9.56 21.25 4.93
N LEU A 2 -10.42 20.24 4.73
CA LEU A 2 -11.86 20.34 5.02
C LEU A 2 -12.05 20.40 6.56
N GLU A 3 -12.90 21.32 7.03
CA GLU A 3 -13.12 21.57 8.46
C GLU A 3 -14.56 21.29 8.88
N LYS A 4 -14.76 21.02 10.17
CA LYS A 4 -16.10 20.83 10.77
C LYS A 4 -16.82 22.16 10.87
N ARG A 5 -17.44 22.62 9.76
CA ARG A 5 -18.24 23.84 9.67
C ARG A 5 -19.26 23.75 8.54
N THR A 6 -20.05 24.79 8.40
CA THR A 6 -21.02 24.93 7.31
C THR A 6 -20.38 25.67 6.13
N TYR A 7 -20.45 25.08 4.97
CA TYR A 7 -20.00 25.63 3.68
C TYR A 7 -21.20 26.03 2.84
N LYS A 8 -21.13 27.18 2.18
CA LYS A 8 -22.09 27.55 1.12
C LYS A 8 -21.84 26.71 -0.12
N PHE A 9 -22.85 26.62 -1.01
CA PHE A 9 -22.74 25.84 -2.24
C PHE A 9 -21.50 26.16 -3.06
N ASP A 10 -21.28 27.45 -3.35
CA ASP A 10 -20.15 27.86 -4.22
C ASP A 10 -18.81 27.59 -3.54
N GLU A 11 -18.71 27.80 -2.23
CA GLU A 11 -17.50 27.50 -1.45
C GLU A 11 -17.17 25.99 -1.46
N MET A 12 -18.19 25.15 -1.26
CA MET A 12 -18.01 23.69 -1.35
C MET A 12 -17.70 23.25 -2.78
N ALA A 13 -18.29 23.92 -3.79
CA ALA A 13 -18.04 23.64 -5.20
C ALA A 13 -16.58 23.94 -5.58
N ASP A 14 -16.05 25.05 -5.13
CA ASP A 14 -14.68 25.47 -5.39
C ASP A 14 -13.70 24.53 -4.66
N TYR A 15 -14.03 24.18 -3.40
CA TYR A 15 -13.22 23.24 -2.61
C TYR A 15 -13.13 21.85 -3.25
N LEU A 16 -14.25 21.31 -3.72
CA LEU A 16 -14.33 19.98 -4.32
C LEU A 16 -14.03 19.97 -5.84
N GLY A 17 -13.83 21.12 -6.46
CA GLY A 17 -13.61 21.24 -7.92
C GLY A 17 -14.79 20.71 -8.74
N THR A 18 -16.03 20.86 -8.26
CA THR A 18 -17.24 20.44 -8.97
C THR A 18 -18.47 21.24 -8.56
N ARG A 19 -19.27 21.71 -9.52
CA ARG A 19 -20.52 22.43 -9.28
C ARG A 19 -21.78 21.55 -9.39
N ASN A 20 -21.60 20.24 -9.52
CA ASN A 20 -22.69 19.27 -9.54
C ASN A 20 -22.98 18.74 -8.13
N ASN A 21 -24.19 18.93 -7.62
CA ASN A 21 -24.62 18.41 -6.31
C ASN A 21 -24.35 16.92 -6.12
N GLN A 22 -24.64 16.10 -7.14
CA GLN A 22 -24.39 14.67 -7.07
C GLN A 22 -22.88 14.37 -7.03
N GLY A 23 -22.09 15.13 -7.79
CA GLY A 23 -20.64 15.04 -7.76
C GLY A 23 -20.05 15.41 -6.40
N MET A 24 -20.55 16.47 -5.76
CA MET A 24 -20.14 16.87 -4.41
C MET A 24 -20.44 15.77 -3.39
N ARG A 25 -21.68 15.25 -3.37
CA ARG A 25 -22.07 14.13 -2.48
C ARG A 25 -21.18 12.93 -2.68
N ARG A 26 -20.95 12.54 -3.94
CA ARG A 26 -20.11 11.40 -4.26
C ARG A 26 -18.67 11.59 -3.74
N LYS A 27 -18.10 12.78 -3.89
CA LYS A 27 -16.76 13.08 -3.38
C LYS A 27 -16.72 13.02 -1.86
N LEU A 28 -17.64 13.72 -1.17
CA LEU A 28 -17.72 13.71 0.29
C LEU A 28 -17.91 12.30 0.85
N ASN A 29 -18.78 11.49 0.23
CA ASN A 29 -18.98 10.09 0.60
C ASN A 29 -17.71 9.24 0.38
N ASN A 30 -17.00 9.44 -0.74
CA ASN A 30 -15.76 8.72 -1.01
C ASN A 30 -14.64 9.08 -0.03
N TYR A 31 -14.69 10.29 0.54
CA TYR A 31 -13.77 10.72 1.60
C TYR A 31 -14.21 10.27 3.00
N GLY A 32 -15.33 9.55 3.12
CA GLY A 32 -15.87 9.12 4.41
C GLY A 32 -16.38 10.27 5.28
N VAL A 33 -16.61 11.46 4.71
CA VAL A 33 -17.04 12.64 5.45
C VAL A 33 -18.52 12.52 5.81
N VAL A 34 -18.86 12.72 7.07
CA VAL A 34 -20.24 12.80 7.54
C VAL A 34 -20.73 14.24 7.42
N PHE A 35 -21.81 14.47 6.68
CA PHE A 35 -22.32 15.79 6.42
C PHE A 35 -23.85 15.84 6.34
N GLN A 36 -24.40 17.03 6.53
CA GLN A 36 -25.81 17.34 6.30
C GLN A 36 -25.95 18.39 5.22
N GLU A 37 -27.02 18.27 4.43
CA GLU A 37 -27.38 19.25 3.41
C GLU A 37 -28.66 19.98 3.83
N LYS A 38 -28.68 21.30 3.61
CA LYS A 38 -29.88 22.14 3.83
C LYS A 38 -30.06 23.10 2.65
N GLY A 39 -31.31 23.34 2.24
CA GLY A 39 -31.65 24.26 1.15
C GLY A 39 -31.70 23.57 -0.22
N ARG A 40 -31.91 24.35 -1.29
CA ARG A 40 -32.03 23.91 -2.70
C ARG A 40 -31.22 24.82 -3.63
N GLY A 41 -30.78 24.26 -4.74
CA GLY A 41 -30.02 25.00 -5.75
C GLY A 41 -28.77 25.65 -5.17
N ARG A 42 -28.50 26.93 -5.51
CA ARG A 42 -27.35 27.70 -5.00
C ARG A 42 -27.49 28.16 -3.57
N ALA A 43 -28.72 28.13 -2.99
CA ALA A 43 -28.94 28.39 -1.57
C ALA A 43 -28.62 27.16 -0.68
N LYS A 44 -28.17 26.08 -1.28
CA LYS A 44 -27.78 24.87 -0.54
C LYS A 44 -26.53 25.14 0.29
N THR A 45 -26.51 24.53 1.48
CA THR A 45 -25.35 24.49 2.37
C THR A 45 -24.99 23.04 2.70
N PHE A 46 -23.73 22.83 2.99
CA PHE A 46 -23.17 21.56 3.44
C PHE A 46 -22.53 21.76 4.81
N THR A 47 -23.09 21.13 5.83
CA THR A 47 -22.52 21.16 7.17
C THR A 47 -21.73 19.89 7.41
N ILE A 48 -20.42 20.02 7.56
CA ILE A 48 -19.53 18.90 7.88
C ILE A 48 -19.64 18.61 9.37
N LEU A 49 -20.11 17.41 9.69
CA LEU A 49 -20.33 16.95 11.07
C LEU A 49 -19.10 16.26 11.63
N SER A 50 -18.51 15.36 10.86
CA SER A 50 -17.29 14.67 11.24
C SER A 50 -16.46 14.23 10.03
N ILE A 51 -15.18 14.04 10.27
CA ILE A 51 -14.19 13.48 9.35
C ILE A 51 -13.55 12.29 10.09
N PRO A 52 -14.18 11.12 10.05
CA PRO A 52 -13.70 9.95 10.79
C PRO A 52 -12.35 9.45 10.31
N ASP A 53 -12.11 9.52 9.00
CA ASP A 53 -10.88 9.09 8.37
C ASP A 53 -10.20 10.26 7.65
N PRO A 54 -9.06 10.77 8.16
CA PRO A 54 -8.32 11.86 7.51
C PRO A 54 -7.56 11.43 6.26
N PHE A 55 -7.27 10.13 6.11
CA PHE A 55 -6.42 9.61 5.05
C PHE A 55 -6.91 9.91 3.63
N PRO A 56 -8.22 9.74 3.27
CA PRO A 56 -8.70 10.09 1.94
C PRO A 56 -8.53 11.57 1.59
N LEU A 57 -8.73 12.46 2.56
CA LEU A 57 -8.57 13.90 2.36
C LEU A 57 -7.11 14.26 2.11
N TYR A 58 -6.20 13.75 2.93
CA TYR A 58 -4.76 13.93 2.73
C TYR A 58 -4.31 13.42 1.36
N CYS A 59 -4.74 12.21 0.98
CA CYS A 59 -4.42 11.64 -0.33
C CYS A 59 -4.87 12.51 -1.50
N VAL A 60 -6.07 13.10 -1.42
CA VAL A 60 -6.62 13.90 -2.52
C VAL A 60 -6.05 15.30 -2.55
N PHE A 61 -5.99 16.00 -1.41
CA PHE A 61 -5.67 17.42 -1.38
C PHE A 61 -4.17 17.71 -1.28
N ASP A 62 -3.43 16.87 -0.57
CA ASP A 62 -2.00 17.08 -0.36
C ASP A 62 -1.16 16.24 -1.36
N LEU A 63 -1.59 15.02 -1.67
CA LEU A 63 -0.88 14.15 -2.60
C LEU A 63 -1.44 14.15 -4.04
N GLY A 64 -2.60 14.77 -4.29
CA GLY A 64 -3.22 14.84 -5.62
C GLY A 64 -3.72 13.49 -6.16
N ILE A 65 -4.01 12.52 -5.29
CA ILE A 65 -4.53 11.21 -5.68
C ILE A 65 -5.99 11.33 -6.13
N ASP A 66 -6.36 10.59 -7.19
CA ASP A 66 -7.73 10.61 -7.72
C ASP A 66 -8.75 10.17 -6.64
N TYR A 67 -9.78 10.99 -6.45
CA TYR A 67 -10.86 10.75 -5.48
C TYR A 67 -11.63 9.43 -5.67
N ARG A 68 -11.48 8.75 -6.82
CA ARG A 68 -12.09 7.45 -7.12
C ARG A 68 -11.27 6.26 -6.62
N THR A 69 -10.12 6.53 -6.01
CA THR A 69 -9.26 5.50 -5.41
C THR A 69 -9.99 4.79 -4.28
N ASP A 70 -9.78 3.48 -4.14
CA ASP A 70 -10.19 2.71 -2.96
C ASP A 70 -9.25 3.06 -1.80
N PHE A 71 -9.61 4.11 -1.04
CA PHE A 71 -8.74 4.64 0.01
C PHE A 71 -8.56 3.68 1.18
N LYS A 72 -9.54 2.82 1.46
CA LYS A 72 -9.37 1.81 2.52
C LYS A 72 -8.24 0.86 2.17
N LYS A 73 -8.26 0.30 0.96
CA LYS A 73 -7.18 -0.59 0.50
C LYS A 73 -5.85 0.12 0.34
N LEU A 74 -5.86 1.38 -0.12
CA LEU A 74 -4.63 2.17 -0.24
C LEU A 74 -4.02 2.42 1.14
N ARG A 75 -4.83 2.78 2.15
CA ARG A 75 -4.41 2.98 3.54
C ARG A 75 -3.77 1.71 4.10
N ASP A 76 -4.48 0.58 3.98
CA ASP A 76 -4.00 -0.70 4.48
C ASP A 76 -2.67 -1.10 3.84
N PHE A 77 -2.54 -0.97 2.51
CA PHE A 77 -1.29 -1.19 1.81
C PHE A 77 -0.17 -0.24 2.29
N THR A 78 -0.49 1.05 2.45
CA THR A 78 0.47 2.08 2.87
C THR A 78 0.99 1.82 4.27
N PHE A 79 0.13 1.37 5.18
CA PHE A 79 0.52 1.01 6.53
C PHE A 79 1.66 -0.02 6.54
N PHE A 80 1.49 -1.13 5.81
CA PHE A 80 2.52 -2.16 5.74
C PHE A 80 3.76 -1.68 4.99
N LEU A 81 3.58 -0.95 3.89
CA LEU A 81 4.71 -0.44 3.10
C LEU A 81 5.63 0.49 3.91
N LEU A 82 5.06 1.32 4.79
CA LEU A 82 5.83 2.29 5.55
C LEU A 82 6.40 1.76 6.85
N ARG A 83 5.78 0.74 7.46
CA ARG A 83 6.13 0.25 8.79
C ARG A 83 6.82 -1.10 8.81
N ASP A 84 6.65 -1.92 7.78
CA ASP A 84 7.22 -3.26 7.70
C ASP A 84 8.28 -3.33 6.60
N ASP A 85 9.55 -3.26 6.98
CA ASP A 85 10.67 -3.36 6.06
C ASP A 85 10.73 -4.72 5.35
N ASP A 86 10.24 -5.78 5.99
CA ASP A 86 10.11 -7.10 5.39
C ASP A 86 9.05 -7.10 4.29
N PHE A 87 7.91 -6.44 4.51
CA PHE A 87 6.87 -6.29 3.52
C PHE A 87 7.39 -5.59 2.25
N SER A 88 8.09 -4.47 2.41
CA SER A 88 8.66 -3.71 1.29
C SER A 88 9.67 -4.50 0.44
N GLY A 89 10.29 -5.51 1.01
CA GLY A 89 11.24 -6.41 0.34
C GLY A 89 10.61 -7.62 -0.36
N ARG A 90 9.29 -7.82 -0.29
CA ARG A 90 8.58 -8.96 -0.88
C ARG A 90 8.28 -8.73 -2.37
N SER A 91 8.07 -9.80 -3.11
CA SER A 91 7.44 -9.71 -4.44
C SER A 91 5.96 -9.32 -4.27
N GLN A 92 5.34 -8.76 -5.32
CA GLN A 92 3.92 -8.40 -5.28
C GLN A 92 2.99 -9.59 -4.96
N GLU A 93 3.34 -10.80 -5.41
CA GLU A 93 2.63 -12.04 -5.08
C GLU A 93 2.70 -12.36 -3.59
N MET A 94 3.87 -12.19 -3.00
CA MET A 94 4.08 -12.41 -1.57
C MET A 94 3.51 -11.28 -0.70
N MET A 95 3.46 -10.05 -1.20
CA MET A 95 2.74 -8.95 -0.56
C MET A 95 1.24 -9.27 -0.50
N GLU A 96 0.67 -9.78 -1.60
CA GLU A 96 -0.73 -10.22 -1.65
C GLU A 96 -1.02 -11.31 -0.62
N GLU A 97 -0.20 -12.35 -0.58
CA GLU A 97 -0.34 -13.44 0.37
C GLU A 97 -0.20 -12.95 1.83
N TYR A 98 0.78 -12.09 2.09
CA TYR A 98 0.97 -11.50 3.42
C TYR A 98 -0.26 -10.70 3.88
N LEU A 99 -0.81 -9.88 3.00
CA LEU A 99 -2.01 -9.09 3.27
C LEU A 99 -3.23 -9.98 3.47
N HIS A 100 -3.43 -11.00 2.63
CA HIS A 100 -4.55 -11.94 2.77
C HIS A 100 -4.49 -12.72 4.09
N ASN A 101 -3.31 -13.16 4.52
CA ASN A 101 -3.12 -13.83 5.80
C ASN A 101 -3.40 -12.90 7.00
N GLY A 102 -3.21 -11.59 6.83
CA GLY A 102 -3.62 -10.55 7.79
C GLY A 102 -5.09 -10.13 7.70
N GLY A 103 -5.89 -10.74 6.81
CA GLY A 103 -7.32 -10.42 6.62
C GLY A 103 -7.60 -9.31 5.62
N TYR A 104 -6.57 -8.75 4.95
CA TYR A 104 -6.70 -7.65 4.00
C TYR A 104 -6.91 -8.17 2.57
N GLN A 105 -8.02 -7.80 1.94
CA GLN A 105 -8.39 -8.27 0.60
C GLN A 105 -7.84 -7.32 -0.49
N ILE A 106 -6.52 -7.35 -0.71
CA ILE A 106 -5.83 -6.52 -1.70
C ILE A 106 -5.14 -7.43 -2.72
N SER A 107 -5.58 -7.39 -3.97
CA SER A 107 -5.01 -8.24 -5.02
C SER A 107 -3.65 -7.74 -5.50
N ARG A 108 -2.83 -8.64 -6.03
CA ARG A 108 -1.53 -8.34 -6.66
C ARG A 108 -1.61 -7.21 -7.68
N GLN A 109 -2.66 -7.18 -8.50
CA GLN A 109 -2.86 -6.10 -9.49
C GLN A 109 -3.09 -4.75 -8.82
N THR A 110 -3.79 -4.72 -7.69
CA THR A 110 -4.02 -3.51 -6.89
C THR A 110 -2.72 -3.05 -6.23
N ILE A 111 -1.93 -3.97 -5.69
CA ILE A 111 -0.60 -3.70 -5.13
C ILE A 111 0.30 -3.06 -6.20
N ALA A 112 0.35 -3.64 -7.41
CA ALA A 112 1.12 -3.09 -8.52
C ALA A 112 0.71 -1.65 -8.88
N LYS A 113 -0.60 -1.37 -8.87
CA LYS A 113 -1.12 -0.01 -9.11
C LYS A 113 -0.70 0.97 -8.01
N TYR A 114 -0.71 0.56 -6.75
CA TYR A 114 -0.33 1.43 -5.63
C TYR A 114 1.17 1.68 -5.61
N ILE A 115 2.00 0.68 -5.90
CA ILE A 115 3.44 0.87 -6.10
C ILE A 115 3.68 1.88 -7.22
N ALA A 116 3.09 1.68 -8.40
CA ALA A 116 3.24 2.59 -9.53
C ALA A 116 2.72 4.01 -9.23
N LEU A 117 1.67 4.15 -8.42
CA LEU A 117 1.16 5.44 -7.96
C LEU A 117 2.22 6.18 -7.13
N TYR A 118 2.79 5.52 -6.13
CA TYR A 118 3.80 6.12 -5.26
C TYR A 118 5.14 6.34 -5.97
N GLU A 119 5.52 5.49 -6.92
CA GLU A 119 6.69 5.73 -7.80
C GLU A 119 6.48 6.97 -8.68
N LYS A 120 5.29 7.15 -9.27
CA LYS A 120 4.96 8.35 -10.05
C LYS A 120 5.03 9.64 -9.23
N MET A 121 4.75 9.55 -7.94
CA MET A 121 4.85 10.65 -6.99
C MET A 121 6.27 10.79 -6.41
N GLU A 122 7.20 9.95 -6.83
CA GLU A 122 8.58 9.89 -6.35
C GLU A 122 8.73 9.60 -4.85
N LEU A 123 7.67 9.18 -4.18
CA LEU A 123 7.70 8.84 -2.75
C LEU A 123 8.50 7.57 -2.48
N ILE A 124 8.48 6.65 -3.43
CA ILE A 124 9.22 5.39 -3.40
C ILE A 124 9.90 5.14 -4.74
N ALA A 125 10.88 4.27 -4.73
CA ALA A 125 11.49 3.73 -5.94
C ALA A 125 11.61 2.21 -5.82
N THR A 126 11.35 1.49 -6.92
CA THR A 126 11.76 0.10 -7.05
C THR A 126 13.19 0.10 -7.56
N ASN A 127 14.15 0.13 -6.64
CA ASN A 127 15.54 0.28 -7.02
C ASN A 127 16.16 -1.06 -7.43
N GLY A 128 16.50 -1.21 -8.71
CA GLY A 128 17.20 -2.37 -9.24
C GLY A 128 18.61 -2.57 -8.68
N GLU A 129 19.20 -1.57 -8.01
CA GLU A 129 20.51 -1.67 -7.36
C GLU A 129 20.44 -2.34 -6.00
N ILE A 130 19.30 -2.22 -5.29
CA ILE A 130 19.09 -2.88 -4.00
C ILE A 130 18.37 -4.21 -4.23
N VAL A 131 19.17 -5.24 -4.38
CA VAL A 131 18.67 -6.59 -4.62
C VAL A 131 18.79 -7.41 -3.35
N TYR A 132 17.65 -7.93 -2.91
CA TYR A 132 17.60 -8.90 -1.82
C TYR A 132 17.67 -10.31 -2.38
N TYR A 133 18.54 -11.11 -1.80
CA TYR A 133 18.63 -12.54 -2.05
C TYR A 133 17.96 -13.25 -0.88
N ARG A 134 16.95 -14.07 -1.16
CA ARG A 134 16.19 -14.77 -0.13
C ARG A 134 16.06 -16.24 -0.44
N VAL A 135 15.95 -17.06 0.60
CA VAL A 135 15.62 -18.47 0.50
C VAL A 135 14.24 -18.66 1.10
N TYR A 136 13.35 -19.28 0.34
CA TYR A 136 12.00 -19.63 0.78
C TYR A 136 11.97 -21.12 1.07
N HIS A 137 11.54 -21.45 2.30
CA HIS A 137 11.37 -22.83 2.72
C HIS A 137 10.00 -23.34 2.25
N GLU A 138 9.94 -24.61 1.84
CA GLU A 138 8.73 -25.22 1.29
C GLU A 138 7.53 -25.11 2.24
N GLY A 139 6.36 -24.75 1.71
CA GLY A 139 5.11 -24.58 2.47
C GLY A 139 5.06 -23.40 3.43
N GLN A 140 6.08 -22.55 3.46
CA GLN A 140 6.18 -21.44 4.42
C GLN A 140 6.69 -20.17 3.73
N PHE A 141 5.90 -19.56 2.86
CA PHE A 141 6.24 -18.28 2.24
C PHE A 141 6.50 -17.15 3.24
N GLN A 142 6.00 -17.29 4.46
CA GLN A 142 6.27 -16.35 5.56
C GLN A 142 7.63 -16.55 6.21
N LYS A 143 8.22 -17.74 6.09
CA LYS A 143 9.56 -18.03 6.62
C LYS A 143 10.56 -17.98 5.48
N HIS A 144 11.26 -16.86 5.38
CA HIS A 144 12.35 -16.69 4.45
C HIS A 144 13.61 -16.22 5.19
N GLU A 145 14.74 -16.64 4.72
CA GLU A 145 16.04 -16.20 5.18
C GLU A 145 16.66 -15.27 4.13
N VAL A 146 17.17 -14.12 4.56
CA VAL A 146 17.99 -13.26 3.70
C VAL A 146 19.38 -13.87 3.59
N ILE A 147 19.86 -14.07 2.37
CA ILE A 147 21.17 -14.63 2.10
C ILE A 147 22.05 -13.62 1.36
N THR A 148 23.36 -13.85 1.39
CA THR A 148 24.31 -13.01 0.63
C THR A 148 24.24 -13.31 -0.87
N LYS A 149 24.70 -12.36 -1.67
CA LYS A 149 24.85 -12.53 -3.13
C LYS A 149 25.72 -13.75 -3.48
N GLU A 150 26.78 -13.96 -2.71
CA GLU A 150 27.72 -15.05 -2.88
C GLU A 150 27.02 -16.41 -2.68
N ARG A 151 26.25 -16.55 -1.59
CA ARG A 151 25.48 -17.78 -1.30
C ARG A 151 24.42 -18.06 -2.35
N TYR A 152 23.73 -17.01 -2.83
CA TYR A 152 22.81 -17.10 -3.96
C TYR A 152 23.51 -17.57 -5.24
N SER A 153 24.65 -16.98 -5.57
CA SER A 153 25.43 -17.33 -6.76
C SER A 153 25.97 -18.75 -6.69
N GLN A 154 26.40 -19.20 -5.50
CA GLN A 154 26.85 -20.59 -5.27
C GLN A 154 25.71 -21.59 -5.50
N ALA A 155 24.48 -21.27 -5.05
CA ALA A 155 23.34 -22.13 -5.28
C ALA A 155 23.05 -22.32 -6.79
N TRP A 156 23.05 -21.22 -7.54
CA TRP A 156 22.89 -21.30 -9.00
C TRP A 156 24.07 -21.99 -9.70
N LYS A 157 25.28 -21.87 -9.16
CA LYS A 157 26.42 -22.63 -9.65
C LYS A 157 26.19 -24.13 -9.49
N VAL A 158 25.71 -24.59 -8.32
CA VAL A 158 25.32 -25.99 -8.09
C VAL A 158 24.31 -26.47 -9.14
N TYR A 159 23.28 -25.68 -9.41
CA TYR A 159 22.29 -25.99 -10.45
C TYR A 159 22.94 -26.19 -11.81
N TRP A 160 23.75 -25.23 -12.26
CA TRP A 160 24.35 -25.25 -13.58
C TRP A 160 25.45 -26.30 -13.72
N ASP A 161 26.21 -26.61 -12.64
CA ASP A 161 27.18 -27.70 -12.64
C ASP A 161 26.48 -29.04 -12.87
N LYS A 162 25.38 -29.29 -12.14
CA LYS A 162 24.57 -30.50 -12.33
C LYS A 162 23.92 -30.58 -13.71
N ARG A 163 23.50 -29.44 -14.28
CA ARG A 163 23.01 -29.41 -15.67
C ARG A 163 24.12 -29.82 -16.66
N ARG A 164 25.34 -29.38 -16.45
CA ARG A 164 26.52 -29.75 -17.28
C ARG A 164 26.90 -31.21 -17.11
N ASP A 165 26.73 -31.76 -15.92
CA ASP A 165 26.96 -33.18 -15.63
C ASP A 165 25.84 -34.10 -16.21
N GLY A 166 24.88 -33.57 -16.96
CA GLY A 166 23.82 -34.32 -17.63
C GLY A 166 22.52 -34.47 -16.82
N ALA A 167 22.40 -33.88 -15.62
CA ALA A 167 21.15 -33.91 -14.87
C ALA A 167 20.05 -33.13 -15.61
N ASN A 168 18.80 -33.62 -15.56
CA ASN A 168 17.67 -32.85 -16.05
C ASN A 168 17.37 -31.64 -15.12
N SER A 169 16.49 -30.73 -15.55
CA SER A 169 16.21 -29.48 -14.83
C SER A 169 15.69 -29.73 -13.43
N LEU A 170 14.79 -30.72 -13.24
CA LEU A 170 14.22 -31.05 -11.95
C LEU A 170 15.27 -31.59 -10.98
N LEU A 171 16.11 -32.51 -11.45
CA LEU A 171 17.16 -33.06 -10.62
C LEU A 171 18.20 -32.01 -10.24
N ALA A 172 18.63 -31.16 -11.19
CA ALA A 172 19.53 -30.04 -10.89
C ALA A 172 18.92 -29.05 -9.90
N PHE A 173 17.62 -28.78 -10.02
CA PHE A 173 16.89 -27.93 -9.05
C PHE A 173 16.86 -28.54 -7.65
N ASN A 174 16.65 -29.87 -7.54
CA ASN A 174 16.66 -30.56 -6.25
C ASN A 174 18.05 -30.47 -5.57
N TYR A 175 19.15 -30.53 -6.32
CA TYR A 175 20.48 -30.30 -5.74
C TYR A 175 20.68 -28.88 -5.23
N MET A 176 20.22 -27.88 -5.98
CA MET A 176 20.24 -26.47 -5.55
C MET A 176 19.36 -26.25 -4.31
N TYR A 177 18.15 -26.83 -4.32
CA TYR A 177 17.23 -26.79 -3.19
C TYR A 177 17.86 -27.39 -1.93
N SER A 178 18.47 -28.59 -2.04
CA SER A 178 19.14 -29.24 -0.92
C SER A 178 20.32 -28.44 -0.37
N PHE A 179 21.05 -27.72 -1.25
CA PHE A 179 22.16 -26.85 -0.86
C PHE A 179 21.72 -25.68 0.03
N LEU A 180 20.55 -25.11 -0.23
CA LEU A 180 20.00 -23.96 0.51
C LEU A 180 18.93 -24.35 1.54
N ASN A 181 18.44 -25.60 1.49
CA ASN A 181 17.23 -26.03 2.16
C ASN A 181 16.01 -25.13 1.80
N GLY A 182 15.92 -24.73 0.54
CA GLY A 182 14.85 -23.87 0.06
C GLY A 182 15.09 -23.32 -1.35
N VAL A 183 14.16 -22.48 -1.82
CA VAL A 183 14.18 -21.89 -3.16
C VAL A 183 14.83 -20.52 -3.14
N PRO A 184 15.94 -20.29 -3.85
CA PRO A 184 16.56 -18.97 -3.92
C PRO A 184 15.74 -18.04 -4.81
N ARG A 185 15.48 -16.84 -4.34
CA ARG A 185 14.83 -15.77 -5.07
C ARG A 185 15.68 -14.50 -5.03
N LYS A 186 15.66 -13.79 -6.13
CA LYS A 186 16.19 -12.44 -6.24
C LYS A 186 15.01 -11.47 -6.29
N GLN A 187 15.01 -10.47 -5.42
CA GLN A 187 13.94 -9.50 -5.35
C GLN A 187 14.50 -8.09 -5.29
N ASN A 188 13.83 -7.16 -5.97
CA ASN A 188 14.08 -5.75 -5.80
C ASN A 188 13.26 -5.26 -4.60
N LYS A 189 13.88 -4.49 -3.72
CA LYS A 189 13.18 -3.85 -2.61
C LYS A 189 12.53 -2.55 -3.08
N VAL A 190 11.33 -2.30 -2.61
CA VAL A 190 10.75 -0.95 -2.64
C VAL A 190 11.51 -0.10 -1.62
N VAL A 191 12.05 1.01 -2.06
CA VAL A 191 12.86 1.92 -1.23
C VAL A 191 12.15 3.26 -1.07
N LYS A 192 12.08 3.75 0.16
CA LYS A 192 11.58 5.09 0.46
C LYS A 192 12.54 6.14 -0.11
N ASN A 193 12.01 7.17 -0.76
CA ASN A 193 12.83 8.23 -1.29
C ASN A 193 13.20 9.22 -0.17
N ALA A 194 14.49 9.36 0.10
CA ALA A 194 14.98 10.23 1.17
C ALA A 194 14.65 11.72 0.97
N PHE A 195 14.47 12.18 -0.27
CA PHE A 195 14.06 13.56 -0.57
C PHE A 195 12.64 13.88 -0.13
N TYR A 196 11.79 12.87 0.02
CA TYR A 196 10.38 12.99 0.42
C TYR A 196 10.12 12.39 1.80
N ILE A 197 11.14 12.33 2.65
CA ILE A 197 11.03 11.70 3.97
C ILE A 197 9.99 12.39 4.85
N ASP A 198 9.87 13.71 4.78
CA ASP A 198 8.89 14.47 5.55
C ASP A 198 7.46 14.12 5.09
N THR A 199 7.21 14.08 3.78
CA THR A 199 5.91 13.64 3.23
C THR A 199 5.58 12.19 3.60
N LEU A 200 6.58 11.30 3.62
CA LEU A 200 6.39 9.91 4.04
C LEU A 200 6.10 9.78 5.53
N ASN A 201 6.70 10.63 6.36
CA ASN A 201 6.41 10.70 7.80
C ASN A 201 5.00 11.23 8.05
N GLU A 202 4.60 12.33 7.41
CA GLU A 202 3.22 12.84 7.47
C GLU A 202 2.21 11.79 7.01
N LEU A 203 2.47 11.11 5.88
CA LEU A 203 1.63 10.03 5.38
C LEU A 203 1.51 8.89 6.40
N SER A 204 2.60 8.54 7.08
CA SER A 204 2.62 7.51 8.12
C SER A 204 1.80 7.92 9.35
N GLU A 205 1.86 9.19 9.76
CA GLU A 205 1.08 9.74 10.86
C GLU A 205 -0.42 9.74 10.54
N VAL A 206 -0.79 10.21 9.34
CA VAL A 206 -2.19 10.23 8.88
C VAL A 206 -2.77 8.81 8.79
N VAL A 207 -1.98 7.84 8.31
CA VAL A 207 -2.37 6.42 8.30
C VAL A 207 -2.61 5.91 9.72
N ALA A 208 -1.72 6.23 10.66
CA ALA A 208 -1.87 5.82 12.06
C ALA A 208 -3.11 6.43 12.71
N GLU A 209 -3.36 7.72 12.51
CA GLU A 209 -4.56 8.41 13.00
C GLU A 209 -5.85 7.78 12.45
N SER A 210 -5.85 7.43 11.15
CA SER A 210 -6.98 6.76 10.51
C SER A 210 -7.32 5.43 11.18
N PHE A 211 -6.33 4.60 11.53
CA PHE A 211 -6.56 3.35 12.24
C PHE A 211 -7.06 3.57 13.67
N LEU A 212 -6.49 4.52 14.40
CA LEU A 212 -6.94 4.84 15.76
C LEU A 212 -8.40 5.32 15.78
N ASN A 213 -8.80 6.12 14.82
CA ASN A 213 -10.19 6.59 14.70
C ASN A 213 -11.15 5.43 14.34
N GLU A 214 -10.71 4.45 13.54
CA GLU A 214 -11.51 3.25 13.22
C GLU A 214 -11.73 2.39 14.47
N GLU A 215 -10.67 2.13 15.25
CA GLU A 215 -10.75 1.37 16.52
C GLU A 215 -11.67 2.05 17.55
N GLN A 216 -11.59 3.37 17.69
CA GLN A 216 -12.46 4.12 18.59
C GLN A 216 -13.94 4.05 18.16
N ALA A 217 -14.20 4.17 16.85
CA ALA A 217 -15.56 4.09 16.32
C ALA A 217 -16.18 2.68 16.45
N GLU A 218 -15.37 1.63 16.49
CA GLU A 218 -15.82 0.25 16.75
C GLU A 218 -16.12 0.06 18.25
N SER A 219 -15.25 0.55 19.13
CA SER A 219 -15.46 0.49 20.59
C SER A 219 -16.73 1.21 21.04
N ASP A 220 -17.06 2.35 20.42
CA ASP A 220 -18.28 3.13 20.74
C ASP A 220 -19.58 2.47 20.27
N LYS A 221 -19.53 1.43 19.43
CA LYS A 221 -20.71 0.67 18.98
C LYS A 221 -21.08 -0.48 19.91
N ASP A 222 -20.15 -0.91 20.75
CA ASP A 222 -20.35 -2.04 21.67
C ASP A 222 -20.93 -1.60 23.03
N PHE A 223 -21.27 -0.32 23.18
CA PHE A 223 -21.96 0.29 24.31
C PHE A 223 -23.34 0.87 23.88
#